data_f02821c39dd7b2fa4e409cea1a06b5c7
#
_entry.id   f02821c39dd7b2fa4e409cea1a06b5c7
#
_cell.length_a   1.000
_cell.length_b   1.000
_cell.length_c   1.000
_cell.angle_alpha   90.00
_cell.angle_beta   90.00
_cell.angle_gamma   90.00
#
_symmetry.space_group_name_H-M   'P 1'
#
loop_
_entity.id
_entity.type
_entity.pdbx_description
1 polymer ?
#
loop_
_entity_poly.entity_id
_entity_poly.type
_entity_poly.pdbx_seq_one_letter_code
_entity_poly.pdbx_strand_id
1 'polypeptide(L)'
;MLKRIVAIAAVAAIALFCLGGSALAAPPADWPKKIVFGIIPTDSSANITERFDNLVKYLEKRLGVPVEVKVATDYAGVITGMQFKHIDLAYFGPKSYVEAAKRANAEAFVIEVSKDGSKGYYGLIITKKGSGLKSVADLKGKVWAFVDPNSTSGTLVPMVHFLNDLKIDPETYFSKVIYSGSHEASMISIKTGKIDGASTNDLDMARGEGKQWNSEKDFEIIWKSQLIPGSPMAYRKDLPVSLKKALTDAFLAYDDKAGLEMLKIKGYAPVTDKTYDAVRDLMDVQKRMKK
;
A
#
# COMPACT_ATOMS: atom_id res chain seq x y z
N MET A 1 45.55 54.84 19.41
CA MET A 1 44.16 54.61 18.98
C MET A 1 44.01 53.65 17.77
N LEU A 2 45.05 53.52 16.92
CA LEU A 2 44.97 52.70 15.69
C LEU A 2 44.96 51.17 15.93
N LYS A 3 45.52 50.64 17.04
CA LYS A 3 45.58 49.19 17.34
C LYS A 3 44.28 48.60 17.89
N ARG A 4 43.29 49.42 18.29
CA ARG A 4 41.96 48.94 18.77
C ARG A 4 40.92 48.80 17.67
N ILE A 5 41.13 49.47 16.52
CA ILE A 5 40.18 49.42 15.41
C ILE A 5 40.37 48.16 14.55
N VAL A 6 41.57 47.62 14.46
CA VAL A 6 41.88 46.40 13.69
C VAL A 6 41.33 45.13 14.36
N ALA A 7 41.22 45.09 15.70
CA ALA A 7 40.68 43.94 16.40
C ALA A 7 39.18 43.76 16.28
N ILE A 8 38.41 44.83 16.06
CA ILE A 8 36.94 44.76 15.94
C ILE A 8 36.50 44.34 14.52
N ALA A 9 37.32 44.67 13.49
CA ALA A 9 37.03 44.26 12.12
C ALA A 9 37.26 42.76 11.87
N ALA A 10 38.20 42.13 12.61
CA ALA A 10 38.50 40.68 12.50
C ALA A 10 37.41 39.80 13.14
N VAL A 11 36.74 40.23 14.20
CA VAL A 11 35.69 39.48 14.90
C VAL A 11 34.37 39.54 14.11
N ALA A 12 34.09 40.65 13.38
CA ALA A 12 32.88 40.77 12.54
C ALA A 12 32.95 39.89 11.27
N ALA A 13 34.16 39.58 10.75
CA ALA A 13 34.32 38.74 9.58
C ALA A 13 34.16 37.20 9.87
N ILE A 14 34.34 36.78 11.13
CA ILE A 14 34.19 35.38 11.54
C ILE A 14 32.72 35.04 11.88
N ALA A 15 31.92 36.01 12.27
CA ALA A 15 30.50 35.83 12.59
C ALA A 15 29.60 35.71 11.36
N LEU A 16 30.04 36.08 10.15
CA LEU A 16 29.26 35.95 8.91
C LEU A 16 29.35 34.60 8.21
N PHE A 17 30.21 33.68 8.70
CA PHE A 17 30.42 32.36 8.06
C PHE A 17 29.61 31.23 8.68
N CYS A 18 28.82 31.48 9.74
CA CYS A 18 28.02 30.46 10.44
C CYS A 18 26.52 30.48 10.12
N LEU A 19 26.07 31.31 9.16
CA LEU A 19 24.73 31.23 8.59
C LEU A 19 24.70 30.42 7.28
N GLY A 20 25.49 29.34 7.26
CA GLY A 20 25.34 28.30 6.27
C GLY A 20 24.04 27.56 6.52
N GLY A 21 22.91 28.08 6.03
CA GLY A 21 21.72 27.29 5.85
C GLY A 21 22.14 26.03 5.11
N SER A 22 21.79 24.85 5.64
CA SER A 22 22.00 23.57 4.95
C SER A 22 21.25 23.66 3.62
N ALA A 23 21.89 24.20 2.59
CA ALA A 23 21.41 24.06 1.23
C ALA A 23 21.31 22.54 1.00
N LEU A 24 20.11 22.03 0.82
CA LEU A 24 19.92 20.65 0.35
C LEU A 24 20.80 20.52 -0.89
N ALA A 25 21.81 19.66 -0.83
CA ALA A 25 22.67 19.40 -1.98
C ALA A 25 21.77 19.01 -3.16
N ALA A 26 22.05 19.56 -4.34
CA ALA A 26 21.32 19.21 -5.55
C ALA A 26 21.33 17.68 -5.71
N PRO A 27 20.21 17.07 -6.16
CA PRO A 27 20.15 15.64 -6.36
C PRO A 27 21.23 15.20 -7.37
N PRO A 28 21.82 13.99 -7.20
CA PRO A 28 22.82 13.46 -8.13
C PRO A 28 22.33 13.49 -9.58
N ALA A 29 23.24 13.74 -10.51
CA ALA A 29 22.91 13.93 -11.94
C ALA A 29 22.32 12.66 -12.62
N ASP A 30 22.58 11.47 -12.03
CA ASP A 30 22.05 10.19 -12.49
C ASP A 30 20.63 9.87 -11.97
N TRP A 31 20.08 10.73 -11.11
CA TRP A 31 18.71 10.56 -10.63
C TRP A 31 17.70 11.04 -11.69
N PRO A 32 16.50 10.44 -11.74
CA PRO A 32 15.44 10.94 -12.61
C PRO A 32 15.05 12.37 -12.21
N LYS A 33 14.66 13.20 -13.17
CA LYS A 33 14.21 14.58 -12.91
C LYS A 33 12.93 14.65 -12.05
N LYS A 34 12.16 13.58 -12.00
CA LYS A 34 11.02 13.35 -11.12
C LYS A 34 10.89 11.86 -10.83
N ILE A 35 10.35 11.50 -9.67
CA ILE A 35 10.00 10.14 -9.30
C ILE A 35 8.51 9.94 -9.55
N VAL A 36 8.14 8.92 -10.31
CA VAL A 36 6.74 8.54 -10.51
C VAL A 36 6.37 7.47 -9.49
N PHE A 37 5.47 7.82 -8.56
CA PHE A 37 4.98 6.94 -7.50
C PHE A 37 3.63 6.35 -7.89
N GLY A 38 3.62 5.09 -8.30
CA GLY A 38 2.43 4.32 -8.63
C GLY A 38 1.75 3.74 -7.39
N ILE A 39 0.43 3.84 -7.31
CA ILE A 39 -0.35 3.31 -6.18
C ILE A 39 -1.48 2.42 -6.72
N ILE A 40 -1.59 1.19 -6.20
CA ILE A 40 -2.72 0.31 -6.51
C ILE A 40 -4.03 0.92 -5.99
N PRO A 41 -5.14 0.81 -6.73
CA PRO A 41 -6.42 1.44 -6.36
C PRO A 41 -7.16 0.65 -5.27
N THR A 42 -6.72 0.79 -4.01
CA THR A 42 -7.44 0.18 -2.86
C THR A 42 -8.69 0.97 -2.48
N ASP A 43 -8.77 2.23 -2.92
CA ASP A 43 -9.77 3.23 -2.60
C ASP A 43 -9.99 4.14 -3.83
N SER A 44 -10.87 5.13 -3.76
CA SER A 44 -10.99 6.16 -4.80
C SER A 44 -9.67 6.93 -4.97
N SER A 45 -9.41 7.38 -6.20
CA SER A 45 -8.17 8.12 -6.50
C SER A 45 -8.01 9.38 -5.64
N ALA A 46 -9.12 10.05 -5.30
CA ALA A 46 -9.12 11.23 -4.44
C ALA A 46 -8.67 10.88 -3.01
N ASN A 47 -9.26 9.84 -2.41
CA ASN A 47 -8.91 9.37 -1.06
C ASN A 47 -7.47 8.86 -0.98
N ILE A 48 -6.99 8.16 -2.02
CA ILE A 48 -5.59 7.70 -2.09
C ILE A 48 -4.65 8.91 -2.15
N THR A 49 -4.92 9.88 -3.03
CA THR A 49 -4.08 11.07 -3.17
C THR A 49 -4.01 11.85 -1.85
N GLU A 50 -5.15 12.08 -1.19
CA GLU A 50 -5.21 12.75 0.12
C GLU A 50 -4.37 11.97 1.16
N ARG A 51 -4.54 10.65 1.21
CA ARG A 51 -3.87 9.77 2.18
C ARG A 51 -2.35 9.78 2.07
N PHE A 52 -1.81 9.88 0.84
CA PHE A 52 -0.37 9.87 0.60
C PHE A 52 0.26 11.27 0.51
N ASP A 53 -0.51 12.36 0.56
CA ASP A 53 -0.05 13.73 0.35
C ASP A 53 1.10 14.13 1.29
N ASN A 54 0.98 13.86 2.59
CA ASN A 54 2.03 14.19 3.56
C ASN A 54 3.33 13.40 3.28
N LEU A 55 3.22 12.12 2.95
CA LEU A 55 4.38 11.30 2.60
C LEU A 55 5.04 11.81 1.31
N VAL A 56 4.27 12.17 0.31
CA VAL A 56 4.77 12.72 -0.96
C VAL A 56 5.54 14.02 -0.73
N LYS A 57 4.95 14.98 -0.02
CA LYS A 57 5.61 16.25 0.34
C LYS A 57 6.90 16.04 1.14
N TYR A 58 6.88 15.08 2.06
CA TYR A 58 8.08 14.71 2.80
C TYR A 58 9.17 14.14 1.89
N LEU A 59 8.82 13.21 0.98
CA LEU A 59 9.76 12.62 0.03
C LEU A 59 10.36 13.68 -0.89
N GLU A 60 9.55 14.57 -1.46
CA GLU A 60 10.03 15.70 -2.29
C GLU A 60 11.05 16.56 -1.56
N LYS A 61 10.71 16.96 -0.32
CA LYS A 61 11.63 17.75 0.53
C LYS A 61 12.91 16.98 0.86
N ARG A 62 12.81 15.66 1.14
CA ARG A 62 13.94 14.86 1.58
C ARG A 62 14.89 14.50 0.44
N LEU A 63 14.34 14.27 -0.76
CA LEU A 63 15.09 13.83 -1.94
C LEU A 63 15.52 14.98 -2.85
N GLY A 64 14.87 16.15 -2.74
CA GLY A 64 15.11 17.28 -3.64
C GLY A 64 14.63 17.05 -5.08
N VAL A 65 13.75 16.05 -5.29
CA VAL A 65 13.20 15.68 -6.60
C VAL A 65 11.68 15.65 -6.50
N PRO A 66 10.92 16.20 -7.48
CA PRO A 66 9.46 16.09 -7.51
C PRO A 66 8.98 14.63 -7.49
N VAL A 67 7.87 14.38 -6.81
CA VAL A 67 7.23 13.06 -6.72
C VAL A 67 5.81 13.13 -7.29
N GLU A 68 5.61 12.56 -8.47
CA GLU A 68 4.30 12.50 -9.15
C GLU A 68 3.55 11.25 -8.75
N VAL A 69 2.40 11.39 -8.09
CA VAL A 69 1.53 10.27 -7.75
C VAL A 69 0.71 9.85 -8.96
N LYS A 70 0.67 8.53 -9.23
CA LYS A 70 -0.21 7.91 -10.22
C LYS A 70 -1.03 6.80 -9.59
N VAL A 71 -2.32 7.03 -9.42
CA VAL A 71 -3.27 5.98 -9.07
C VAL A 71 -3.72 5.31 -10.37
N ALA A 72 -3.46 4.02 -10.51
CA ALA A 72 -3.86 3.27 -11.70
C ALA A 72 -5.36 2.91 -11.64
N THR A 73 -5.92 2.50 -12.77
CA THR A 73 -7.31 2.04 -12.87
C THR A 73 -7.54 0.66 -12.25
N ASP A 74 -6.49 -0.17 -12.24
CA ASP A 74 -6.45 -1.50 -11.64
C ASP A 74 -5.03 -1.84 -11.14
N TYR A 75 -4.91 -2.95 -10.42
CA TYR A 75 -3.61 -3.39 -9.88
C TYR A 75 -2.60 -3.75 -10.97
N ALA A 76 -3.07 -4.29 -12.10
CA ALA A 76 -2.22 -4.65 -13.23
C ALA A 76 -1.61 -3.41 -13.90
N GLY A 77 -2.31 -2.28 -13.88
CA GLY A 77 -1.82 -1.00 -14.40
C GLY A 77 -0.55 -0.52 -13.71
N VAL A 78 -0.44 -0.69 -12.38
CA VAL A 78 0.79 -0.34 -11.64
C VAL A 78 1.94 -1.28 -12.02
N ILE A 79 1.67 -2.59 -12.10
CA ILE A 79 2.68 -3.59 -12.51
C ILE A 79 3.20 -3.28 -13.92
N THR A 80 2.30 -3.05 -14.86
CA THR A 80 2.62 -2.74 -16.26
C THR A 80 3.33 -1.39 -16.37
N GLY A 81 2.87 -0.36 -15.65
CA GLY A 81 3.54 0.95 -15.59
C GLY A 81 4.98 0.84 -15.11
N MET A 82 5.25 0.02 -14.10
CA MET A 82 6.62 -0.25 -13.63
C MET A 82 7.43 -1.04 -14.65
N GLN A 83 6.84 -2.06 -15.31
CA GLN A 83 7.47 -2.87 -16.35
C GLN A 83 8.00 -2.02 -17.51
N PHE A 84 7.22 -1.02 -17.94
CA PHE A 84 7.57 -0.10 -19.01
C PHE A 84 8.24 1.19 -18.53
N LYS A 85 8.73 1.23 -17.29
CA LYS A 85 9.46 2.36 -16.69
C LYS A 85 8.67 3.68 -16.63
N HIS A 86 7.34 3.59 -16.62
CA HIS A 86 6.44 4.73 -16.38
C HIS A 86 6.18 4.97 -14.89
N ILE A 87 6.59 4.02 -14.04
CA ILE A 87 6.51 4.06 -12.57
C ILE A 87 7.89 3.66 -12.03
N ASP A 88 8.43 4.45 -11.11
CA ASP A 88 9.73 4.25 -10.50
C ASP A 88 9.64 3.60 -9.13
N LEU A 89 8.69 4.06 -8.34
CA LEU A 89 8.36 3.63 -6.98
C LEU A 89 6.89 3.22 -6.97
N ALA A 90 6.52 2.16 -6.22
CA ALA A 90 5.12 1.79 -6.10
C ALA A 90 4.74 1.26 -4.72
N TYR A 91 3.47 1.51 -4.33
CA TYR A 91 2.76 0.84 -3.26
C TYR A 91 2.02 -0.35 -3.84
N PHE A 92 2.31 -1.54 -3.34
CA PHE A 92 1.69 -2.80 -3.74
C PHE A 92 1.02 -3.52 -2.58
N GLY A 93 0.04 -4.37 -2.88
CA GLY A 93 -0.28 -5.49 -2.01
C GLY A 93 0.73 -6.64 -2.21
N PRO A 94 0.84 -7.59 -1.29
CA PRO A 94 1.83 -8.68 -1.37
C PRO A 94 1.78 -9.48 -2.68
N LYS A 95 0.57 -9.86 -3.16
CA LYS A 95 0.42 -10.59 -4.42
C LYS A 95 0.83 -9.75 -5.64
N SER A 96 0.34 -8.50 -5.73
CA SER A 96 0.70 -7.61 -6.83
C SER A 96 2.20 -7.28 -6.83
N TYR A 97 2.84 -7.24 -5.66
CA TYR A 97 4.30 -7.16 -5.56
C TYR A 97 5.00 -8.40 -6.14
N VAL A 98 4.56 -9.62 -5.78
CA VAL A 98 5.13 -10.86 -6.33
C VAL A 98 5.04 -10.87 -7.86
N GLU A 99 3.91 -10.44 -8.41
CA GLU A 99 3.76 -10.29 -9.86
C GLU A 99 4.67 -9.19 -10.43
N ALA A 100 4.82 -8.05 -9.76
CA ALA A 100 5.71 -6.97 -10.17
C ALA A 100 7.20 -7.38 -10.08
N ALA A 101 7.60 -8.12 -9.04
CA ALA A 101 8.95 -8.66 -8.92
C ALA A 101 9.31 -9.56 -10.09
N LYS A 102 8.36 -10.40 -10.52
CA LYS A 102 8.52 -11.33 -11.66
C LYS A 102 8.51 -10.62 -13.01
N ARG A 103 7.61 -9.65 -13.23
CA ARG A 103 7.33 -9.07 -14.56
C ARG A 103 7.97 -7.72 -14.78
N ALA A 104 8.13 -6.92 -13.71
CA ALA A 104 8.56 -5.53 -13.77
C ALA A 104 9.90 -5.29 -13.06
N ASN A 105 10.59 -6.36 -12.62
CA ASN A 105 11.85 -6.25 -11.90
C ASN A 105 11.76 -5.35 -10.65
N ALA A 106 10.62 -5.41 -9.94
CA ALA A 106 10.40 -4.68 -8.70
C ALA A 106 11.23 -5.28 -7.55
N GLU A 107 11.68 -4.42 -6.64
CA GLU A 107 12.40 -4.79 -5.43
C GLU A 107 11.74 -4.12 -4.22
N ALA A 108 11.16 -4.93 -3.31
CA ALA A 108 10.61 -4.44 -2.05
C ALA A 108 11.75 -4.00 -1.13
N PHE A 109 11.60 -2.85 -0.47
CA PHE A 109 12.62 -2.31 0.41
C PHE A 109 12.09 -1.94 1.80
N VAL A 110 10.82 -1.54 1.93
CA VAL A 110 10.15 -1.35 3.22
C VAL A 110 8.73 -1.92 3.19
N ILE A 111 8.24 -2.27 4.37
CA ILE A 111 6.91 -2.81 4.63
C ILE A 111 6.20 -1.89 5.61
N GLU A 112 4.88 -1.72 5.45
CA GLU A 112 4.04 -1.05 6.44
C GLU A 112 4.05 -1.80 7.76
N VAL A 113 4.15 -1.05 8.86
CA VAL A 113 4.01 -1.55 10.23
C VAL A 113 2.67 -1.07 10.78
N SER A 114 1.79 -1.99 11.09
CA SER A 114 0.46 -1.69 11.64
C SER A 114 0.55 -1.00 13.00
N LYS A 115 -0.54 -0.36 13.46
CA LYS A 115 -0.57 0.38 14.73
C LYS A 115 -0.23 -0.49 15.96
N ASP A 116 -0.55 -1.77 15.92
CA ASP A 116 -0.19 -2.75 16.95
C ASP A 116 1.28 -3.20 16.89
N GLY A 117 2.05 -2.75 15.89
CA GLY A 117 3.45 -3.10 15.67
C GLY A 117 3.66 -4.33 14.79
N SER A 118 2.60 -5.01 14.35
CA SER A 118 2.73 -6.14 13.43
C SER A 118 3.19 -5.66 12.04
N LYS A 119 3.93 -6.52 11.33
CA LYS A 119 4.34 -6.30 9.94
C LYS A 119 3.40 -7.03 8.99
N GLY A 120 2.09 -6.86 9.21
CA GLY A 120 1.07 -7.58 8.48
C GLY A 120 -0.33 -7.01 8.73
N TYR A 121 -1.30 -7.62 8.07
CA TYR A 121 -2.71 -7.28 8.15
C TYR A 121 -3.55 -8.54 7.90
N TYR A 122 -4.87 -8.45 8.10
CA TYR A 122 -5.76 -9.60 7.98
C TYR A 122 -6.76 -9.41 6.83
N GLY A 123 -6.93 -10.45 6.01
CA GLY A 123 -8.05 -10.56 5.09
C GLY A 123 -9.34 -10.85 5.85
N LEU A 124 -10.43 -10.24 5.38
CA LEU A 124 -11.75 -10.35 5.96
C LEU A 124 -12.76 -10.77 4.89
N ILE A 125 -13.73 -11.61 5.29
CA ILE A 125 -14.98 -11.78 4.55
C ILE A 125 -16.06 -11.05 5.35
N ILE A 126 -16.80 -10.18 4.66
CA ILE A 126 -17.82 -9.34 5.26
C ILE A 126 -19.17 -9.52 4.58
N THR A 127 -20.22 -9.33 5.36
CA THR A 127 -21.61 -9.20 4.92
C THR A 127 -22.21 -7.94 5.52
N LYS A 128 -23.42 -7.55 5.08
CA LYS A 128 -24.13 -6.40 5.66
C LYS A 128 -24.61 -6.74 7.07
N LYS A 129 -24.38 -5.83 8.03
CA LYS A 129 -24.89 -5.96 9.40
C LYS A 129 -26.41 -6.08 9.39
N GLY A 130 -26.93 -7.03 10.16
CA GLY A 130 -28.38 -7.27 10.24
C GLY A 130 -29.00 -8.03 9.04
N SER A 131 -28.21 -8.45 8.04
CA SER A 131 -28.70 -9.24 6.90
C SER A 131 -29.09 -10.68 7.24
N GLY A 132 -28.67 -11.19 8.40
CA GLY A 132 -28.81 -12.59 8.76
C GLY A 132 -27.71 -13.50 8.21
N LEU A 133 -26.82 -13.00 7.32
CA LEU A 133 -25.71 -13.76 6.73
C LEU A 133 -24.51 -13.73 7.68
N LYS A 134 -24.30 -14.79 8.46
CA LYS A 134 -23.33 -14.87 9.55
C LYS A 134 -22.19 -15.87 9.30
N SER A 135 -22.25 -16.58 8.19
CA SER A 135 -21.25 -17.59 7.81
C SER A 135 -21.10 -17.66 6.29
N VAL A 136 -20.02 -18.30 5.83
CA VAL A 136 -19.84 -18.58 4.39
C VAL A 136 -20.96 -19.47 3.86
N ALA A 137 -21.50 -20.38 4.70
CA ALA A 137 -22.62 -21.25 4.30
C ALA A 137 -23.88 -20.45 3.93
N ASP A 138 -24.16 -19.36 4.61
CA ASP A 138 -25.31 -18.49 4.34
C ASP A 138 -25.19 -17.74 2.99
N LEU A 139 -23.96 -17.68 2.43
CA LEU A 139 -23.68 -17.04 1.15
C LEU A 139 -23.93 -17.95 -0.07
N LYS A 140 -24.37 -19.21 0.11
CA LYS A 140 -24.67 -20.10 -1.01
C LYS A 140 -25.78 -19.51 -1.88
N GLY A 141 -25.53 -19.42 -3.20
CA GLY A 141 -26.46 -18.83 -4.16
C GLY A 141 -26.62 -17.30 -4.07
N LYS A 142 -25.76 -16.62 -3.31
CA LYS A 142 -25.74 -15.17 -3.15
C LYS A 142 -24.75 -14.50 -4.12
N VAL A 143 -24.78 -13.17 -4.19
CA VAL A 143 -23.84 -12.38 -5.00
C VAL A 143 -22.56 -12.13 -4.20
N TRP A 144 -21.44 -12.54 -4.77
CA TRP A 144 -20.11 -12.41 -4.18
C TRP A 144 -19.21 -11.42 -4.93
N ALA A 145 -18.41 -10.65 -4.21
CA ALA A 145 -17.38 -9.80 -4.79
C ALA A 145 -15.98 -10.11 -4.26
N PHE A 146 -15.06 -10.38 -5.17
CA PHE A 146 -13.62 -10.20 -4.99
C PHE A 146 -13.23 -8.75 -5.30
N VAL A 147 -12.00 -8.32 -4.93
CA VAL A 147 -11.53 -6.96 -5.19
C VAL A 147 -10.93 -6.81 -6.60
N ASP A 148 -9.78 -7.43 -6.83
CA ASP A 148 -9.01 -7.37 -8.08
C ASP A 148 -8.24 -8.70 -8.22
N PRO A 149 -8.06 -9.25 -9.44
CA PRO A 149 -7.32 -10.49 -9.63
C PRO A 149 -5.92 -10.51 -9.00
N ASN A 150 -5.26 -9.35 -8.85
CA ASN A 150 -3.95 -9.20 -8.21
C ASN A 150 -4.00 -8.80 -6.74
N SER A 151 -5.19 -8.71 -6.13
CA SER A 151 -5.33 -8.45 -4.70
C SER A 151 -4.99 -9.68 -3.87
N THR A 152 -4.27 -9.49 -2.76
CA THR A 152 -3.96 -10.56 -1.80
C THR A 152 -5.17 -10.89 -0.92
N SER A 153 -5.57 -9.96 -0.07
CA SER A 153 -6.69 -10.12 0.87
C SER A 153 -8.05 -10.09 0.20
N GLY A 154 -8.16 -9.36 -0.91
CA GLY A 154 -9.40 -9.24 -1.65
C GLY A 154 -9.65 -10.36 -2.66
N THR A 155 -8.67 -11.22 -2.95
CA THR A 155 -8.85 -12.29 -3.93
C THR A 155 -8.05 -13.55 -3.60
N LEU A 156 -6.71 -13.50 -3.49
CA LEU A 156 -5.90 -14.70 -3.35
C LEU A 156 -6.26 -15.48 -2.10
N VAL A 157 -6.20 -14.84 -0.95
CA VAL A 157 -6.40 -15.48 0.36
C VAL A 157 -7.83 -16.03 0.52
N PRO A 158 -8.90 -15.27 0.26
CA PRO A 158 -10.26 -15.83 0.32
C PRO A 158 -10.52 -16.91 -0.75
N MET A 159 -9.91 -16.80 -1.95
CA MET A 159 -10.03 -17.84 -2.97
C MET A 159 -9.41 -19.16 -2.50
N VAL A 160 -8.21 -19.11 -1.89
CA VAL A 160 -7.57 -20.30 -1.30
C VAL A 160 -8.41 -20.85 -0.17
N HIS A 161 -8.98 -20.00 0.69
CA HIS A 161 -9.89 -20.44 1.75
C HIS A 161 -11.11 -21.19 1.18
N PHE A 162 -11.77 -20.65 0.17
CA PHE A 162 -12.89 -21.33 -0.48
C PHE A 162 -12.48 -22.67 -1.09
N LEU A 163 -11.45 -22.68 -1.93
CA LEU A 163 -11.06 -23.87 -2.67
C LEU A 163 -10.41 -24.94 -1.79
N ASN A 164 -9.46 -24.51 -0.94
CA ASN A 164 -8.62 -25.44 -0.18
C ASN A 164 -9.23 -25.85 1.17
N ASP A 165 -9.77 -24.90 1.92
CA ASP A 165 -10.24 -25.19 3.29
C ASP A 165 -11.70 -25.66 3.28
N LEU A 166 -12.56 -24.96 2.53
CA LEU A 166 -14.00 -25.22 2.47
C LEU A 166 -14.41 -26.18 1.35
N LYS A 167 -13.52 -26.46 0.38
CA LYS A 167 -13.81 -27.26 -0.82
C LYS A 167 -14.97 -26.68 -1.64
N ILE A 168 -15.07 -25.36 -1.69
CA ILE A 168 -16.07 -24.60 -2.41
C ILE A 168 -15.42 -24.00 -3.66
N ASP A 169 -16.01 -24.26 -4.84
CA ASP A 169 -15.71 -23.50 -6.05
C ASP A 169 -16.61 -22.26 -6.09
N PRO A 170 -16.05 -21.03 -5.99
CA PRO A 170 -16.85 -19.81 -5.98
C PRO A 170 -17.73 -19.65 -7.22
N GLU A 171 -17.29 -20.09 -8.41
CA GLU A 171 -18.02 -19.93 -9.65
C GLU A 171 -19.33 -20.74 -9.69
N THR A 172 -19.40 -21.85 -8.95
CA THR A 172 -20.58 -22.69 -8.87
C THR A 172 -21.37 -22.50 -7.58
N TYR A 173 -20.72 -21.99 -6.55
CA TYR A 173 -21.32 -21.83 -5.22
C TYR A 173 -22.15 -20.58 -5.08
N PHE A 174 -21.65 -19.45 -5.62
CA PHE A 174 -22.35 -18.17 -5.64
C PHE A 174 -23.24 -18.05 -6.89
N SER A 175 -24.32 -17.29 -6.81
CA SER A 175 -25.19 -17.02 -7.99
C SER A 175 -24.48 -16.12 -8.99
N LYS A 176 -23.56 -15.27 -8.51
CA LYS A 176 -22.76 -14.37 -9.32
C LYS A 176 -21.47 -14.03 -8.60
N VAL A 177 -20.34 -14.11 -9.30
CA VAL A 177 -19.02 -13.65 -8.84
C VAL A 177 -18.63 -12.43 -9.64
N ILE A 178 -18.21 -11.36 -8.96
CA ILE A 178 -17.71 -10.13 -9.59
C ILE A 178 -16.39 -9.70 -8.99
N TYR A 179 -15.71 -8.79 -9.68
CA TYR A 179 -14.58 -8.04 -9.14
C TYR A 179 -15.00 -6.59 -8.96
N SER A 180 -14.94 -6.08 -7.72
CA SER A 180 -15.40 -4.73 -7.37
C SER A 180 -14.42 -3.62 -7.79
N GLY A 181 -13.17 -3.98 -8.06
CA GLY A 181 -12.08 -3.07 -8.44
C GLY A 181 -11.29 -2.49 -7.26
N SER A 182 -11.92 -2.26 -6.10
CA SER A 182 -11.24 -1.74 -4.90
C SER A 182 -11.86 -2.28 -3.61
N HIS A 183 -11.12 -2.19 -2.50
CA HIS A 183 -11.64 -2.52 -1.17
C HIS A 183 -12.79 -1.60 -0.76
N GLU A 184 -12.67 -0.29 -1.08
CA GLU A 184 -13.74 0.68 -0.86
C GLU A 184 -15.02 0.28 -1.58
N ALA A 185 -14.92 -0.05 -2.88
CA ALA A 185 -16.08 -0.43 -3.68
C ALA A 185 -16.78 -1.70 -3.14
N SER A 186 -16.00 -2.69 -2.65
CA SER A 186 -16.55 -3.86 -1.96
C SER A 186 -17.36 -3.45 -0.73
N MET A 187 -16.77 -2.65 0.16
CA MET A 187 -17.41 -2.24 1.41
C MET A 187 -18.64 -1.36 1.18
N ILE A 188 -18.58 -0.40 0.26
CA ILE A 188 -19.74 0.42 -0.10
C ILE A 188 -20.88 -0.44 -0.70
N SER A 189 -20.55 -1.44 -1.52
CA SER A 189 -21.54 -2.34 -2.12
C SER A 189 -22.22 -3.22 -1.07
N ILE A 190 -21.51 -3.71 -0.06
CA ILE A 190 -22.07 -4.42 1.10
C ILE A 190 -22.97 -3.48 1.92
N LYS A 191 -22.45 -2.29 2.30
CA LYS A 191 -23.21 -1.31 3.09
C LYS A 191 -24.55 -0.96 2.44
N THR A 192 -24.51 -0.74 1.12
CA THR A 192 -25.73 -0.37 0.35
C THR A 192 -26.61 -1.55 -0.03
N GLY A 193 -26.18 -2.80 0.24
CA GLY A 193 -26.94 -4.01 -0.09
C GLY A 193 -26.95 -4.35 -1.59
N LYS A 194 -25.99 -3.86 -2.37
CA LYS A 194 -25.85 -4.19 -3.81
C LYS A 194 -25.27 -5.59 -4.03
N ILE A 195 -24.54 -6.11 -3.06
CA ILE A 195 -23.98 -7.46 -3.02
C ILE A 195 -24.18 -8.05 -1.64
N ASP A 196 -24.11 -9.37 -1.52
CA ASP A 196 -24.41 -10.09 -0.27
C ASP A 196 -23.15 -10.37 0.55
N GLY A 197 -22.04 -10.70 -0.11
CA GLY A 197 -20.76 -10.99 0.52
C GLY A 197 -19.60 -10.43 -0.27
N ALA A 198 -18.53 -10.03 0.42
CA ALA A 198 -17.31 -9.55 -0.20
C ALA A 198 -16.07 -9.84 0.64
N SER A 199 -14.93 -9.90 -0.03
CA SER A 199 -13.63 -9.88 0.62
C SER A 199 -13.08 -8.46 0.73
N THR A 200 -12.37 -8.21 1.84
CA THR A 200 -11.65 -6.96 2.11
C THR A 200 -10.49 -7.22 3.09
N ASN A 201 -10.06 -6.22 3.84
CA ASN A 201 -9.07 -6.35 4.91
C ASN A 201 -9.30 -5.32 6.02
N ASP A 202 -8.68 -5.58 7.18
CA ASP A 202 -8.80 -4.74 8.37
C ASP A 202 -8.15 -3.36 8.21
N LEU A 203 -7.06 -3.24 7.45
CA LEU A 203 -6.37 -1.97 7.24
C LEU A 203 -7.21 -1.01 6.39
N ASP A 204 -7.74 -1.46 5.25
CA ASP A 204 -8.61 -0.61 4.42
C ASP A 204 -9.95 -0.35 5.11
N MET A 205 -10.46 -1.29 5.93
CA MET A 205 -11.63 -1.05 6.78
C MET A 205 -11.37 0.10 7.75
N ALA A 206 -10.22 0.12 8.43
CA ALA A 206 -9.83 1.21 9.35
C ALA A 206 -9.61 2.56 8.65
N ARG A 207 -9.18 2.55 7.39
CA ARG A 207 -8.94 3.77 6.59
C ARG A 207 -10.22 4.54 6.27
N GLY A 208 -11.34 3.85 6.09
CA GLY A 208 -12.64 4.48 5.83
C GLY A 208 -13.51 4.70 7.06
N GLU A 209 -13.06 4.23 8.25
CA GLU A 209 -13.83 4.33 9.48
C GLU A 209 -14.15 5.79 9.85
N GLY A 210 -15.41 6.05 10.18
CA GLY A 210 -15.90 7.38 10.57
C GLY A 210 -16.08 8.38 9.42
N LYS A 211 -15.59 8.05 8.21
CA LYS A 211 -15.77 8.87 6.99
C LYS A 211 -16.78 8.25 6.01
N GLN A 212 -16.57 6.99 5.65
CA GLN A 212 -17.34 6.28 4.62
C GLN A 212 -18.30 5.27 5.23
N TRP A 213 -17.93 4.67 6.35
CA TRP A 213 -18.70 3.68 7.09
C TRP A 213 -18.44 3.74 8.58
N ASN A 214 -19.27 3.01 9.33
CA ASN A 214 -19.00 2.60 10.70
C ASN A 214 -18.94 1.06 10.71
N SER A 215 -17.79 0.50 10.97
CA SER A 215 -17.55 -0.94 10.80
C SER A 215 -18.47 -1.79 11.66
N GLU A 216 -18.76 -1.38 12.90
CA GLU A 216 -19.62 -2.13 13.82
C GLU A 216 -21.08 -2.11 13.42
N LYS A 217 -21.55 -1.01 12.77
CA LYS A 217 -22.95 -0.82 12.38
C LYS A 217 -23.25 -1.31 10.97
N ASP A 218 -22.26 -1.24 10.07
CA ASP A 218 -22.47 -1.50 8.65
C ASP A 218 -22.10 -2.93 8.25
N PHE A 219 -21.14 -3.57 8.97
CA PHE A 219 -20.58 -4.87 8.56
C PHE A 219 -20.67 -5.95 9.64
N GLU A 220 -20.90 -7.17 9.20
CA GLU A 220 -20.67 -8.41 9.93
C GLU A 220 -19.40 -9.06 9.36
N ILE A 221 -18.39 -9.29 10.19
CA ILE A 221 -17.17 -10.02 9.80
C ILE A 221 -17.45 -11.49 10.05
N ILE A 222 -17.56 -12.28 8.97
CA ILE A 222 -17.88 -13.71 9.08
C ILE A 222 -16.66 -14.61 8.93
N TRP A 223 -15.51 -14.07 8.56
CA TRP A 223 -14.23 -14.77 8.52
C TRP A 223 -13.06 -13.79 8.56
N LYS A 224 -11.98 -14.23 9.21
CA LYS A 224 -10.70 -13.51 9.30
C LYS A 224 -9.56 -14.47 8.98
N SER A 225 -8.64 -14.06 8.11
CA SER A 225 -7.50 -14.86 7.68
C SER A 225 -6.43 -15.01 8.75
N GLN A 226 -5.44 -15.86 8.49
CA GLN A 226 -4.12 -15.76 9.11
C GLN A 226 -3.46 -14.43 8.71
N LEU A 227 -2.43 -14.02 9.47
CA LEU A 227 -1.68 -12.79 9.19
C LEU A 227 -1.05 -12.86 7.79
N ILE A 228 -1.36 -11.87 6.98
CA ILE A 228 -0.78 -11.64 5.66
C ILE A 228 0.41 -10.69 5.83
N PRO A 229 1.57 -10.92 5.18
CA PRO A 229 2.66 -9.94 5.18
C PRO A 229 2.16 -8.55 4.75
N GLY A 230 2.66 -7.50 5.38
CA GLY A 230 2.23 -6.12 5.10
C GLY A 230 2.51 -5.69 3.66
N SER A 231 1.84 -4.65 3.26
CA SER A 231 1.99 -4.04 1.93
C SER A 231 3.39 -3.44 1.77
N PRO A 232 4.14 -3.81 0.70
CA PRO A 232 5.46 -3.24 0.46
C PRO A 232 5.41 -1.95 -0.32
N MET A 233 6.39 -1.07 -0.07
CA MET A 233 6.90 -0.16 -1.05
C MET A 233 8.00 -0.86 -1.84
N ALA A 234 7.94 -0.76 -3.16
CA ALA A 234 8.94 -1.33 -4.04
C ALA A 234 9.36 -0.33 -5.11
N TYR A 235 10.63 -0.35 -5.47
CA TYR A 235 11.18 0.43 -6.58
C TYR A 235 11.65 -0.48 -7.72
N ARG A 236 11.88 0.09 -8.90
CA ARG A 236 12.55 -0.65 -9.97
C ARG A 236 14.01 -0.93 -9.61
N LYS A 237 14.49 -2.16 -9.80
CA LYS A 237 15.89 -2.56 -9.51
C LYS A 237 16.93 -1.75 -10.27
N ASP A 238 16.59 -1.25 -11.46
CA ASP A 238 17.50 -0.51 -12.35
C ASP A 238 17.63 0.98 -11.99
N LEU A 239 16.99 1.46 -10.92
CA LEU A 239 17.23 2.80 -10.39
C LEU A 239 18.65 2.93 -9.81
N PRO A 240 19.25 4.15 -9.85
CA PRO A 240 20.56 4.41 -9.24
C PRO A 240 20.63 3.91 -7.80
N VAL A 241 21.74 3.29 -7.43
CA VAL A 241 21.96 2.74 -6.06
C VAL A 241 21.82 3.83 -5.01
N SER A 242 22.33 5.05 -5.31
CA SER A 242 22.22 6.23 -4.45
C SER A 242 20.75 6.62 -4.20
N LEU A 243 19.89 6.59 -5.24
CA LEU A 243 18.46 6.87 -5.11
C LEU A 243 17.73 5.79 -4.31
N LYS A 244 18.02 4.52 -4.58
CA LYS A 244 17.44 3.40 -3.82
C LYS A 244 17.76 3.51 -2.32
N LYS A 245 19.02 3.86 -2.01
CA LYS A 245 19.42 4.10 -0.61
C LYS A 245 18.69 5.32 -0.02
N ALA A 246 18.60 6.43 -0.73
CA ALA A 246 17.93 7.63 -0.26
C ALA A 246 16.44 7.40 -0.02
N LEU A 247 15.75 6.67 -0.91
CA LEU A 247 14.36 6.25 -0.72
C LEU A 247 14.20 5.38 0.53
N THR A 248 15.05 4.37 0.69
CA THR A 248 15.00 3.49 1.86
C THR A 248 15.19 4.27 3.16
N ASP A 249 16.22 5.13 3.22
CA ASP A 249 16.50 5.97 4.40
C ASP A 249 15.34 6.95 4.68
N ALA A 250 14.72 7.52 3.63
CA ALA A 250 13.59 8.43 3.78
C ALA A 250 12.36 7.71 4.36
N PHE A 251 11.99 6.55 3.84
CA PHE A 251 10.84 5.80 4.36
C PHE A 251 11.06 5.34 5.80
N LEU A 252 12.26 4.85 6.13
CA LEU A 252 12.57 4.39 7.48
C LEU A 252 12.63 5.53 8.52
N ALA A 253 12.93 6.76 8.06
CA ALA A 253 12.95 7.95 8.91
C ALA A 253 11.63 8.73 8.92
N TYR A 254 10.59 8.24 8.20
CA TYR A 254 9.30 8.92 8.15
C TYR A 254 8.55 8.81 9.48
N ASP A 255 8.38 9.93 10.17
CA ASP A 255 7.78 10.04 11.52
C ASP A 255 6.67 11.10 11.62
N ASP A 256 6.20 11.64 10.46
CA ASP A 256 5.08 12.57 10.45
C ASP A 256 3.81 11.93 10.99
N LYS A 257 3.43 12.33 12.20
CA LYS A 257 2.28 11.78 12.92
C LYS A 257 0.96 11.93 12.16
N ALA A 258 0.77 13.06 11.47
CA ALA A 258 -0.44 13.30 10.70
C ALA A 258 -0.51 12.38 9.47
N GLY A 259 0.57 12.25 8.73
CA GLY A 259 0.66 11.34 7.60
C GLY A 259 0.54 9.87 7.99
N LEU A 260 1.21 9.45 9.07
CA LEU A 260 1.08 8.08 9.60
C LEU A 260 -0.35 7.77 10.06
N GLU A 261 -1.05 8.75 10.67
CA GLU A 261 -2.45 8.58 11.05
C GLU A 261 -3.36 8.44 9.81
N MET A 262 -3.13 9.22 8.76
CA MET A 262 -3.87 9.10 7.50
C MET A 262 -3.65 7.74 6.83
N LEU A 263 -2.42 7.23 6.87
CA LEU A 263 -2.06 5.90 6.37
C LEU A 263 -2.58 4.76 7.26
N LYS A 264 -3.00 5.06 8.52
CA LYS A 264 -3.40 4.09 9.56
C LYS A 264 -2.29 3.09 9.90
N ILE A 265 -1.03 3.53 9.85
CA ILE A 265 0.15 2.74 10.19
C ILE A 265 0.96 3.40 11.29
N LYS A 266 1.89 2.64 11.89
CA LYS A 266 2.86 3.12 12.87
C LYS A 266 4.12 3.68 12.22
N GLY A 267 4.46 3.23 11.01
CA GLY A 267 5.67 3.56 10.28
C GLY A 267 6.04 2.48 9.28
N TYR A 268 7.30 2.48 8.89
CA TYR A 268 7.85 1.53 7.94
C TYR A 268 9.00 0.73 8.58
N ALA A 269 9.20 -0.50 8.14
CA ALA A 269 10.31 -1.36 8.55
C ALA A 269 11.01 -1.95 7.31
N PRO A 270 12.31 -2.30 7.40
CA PRO A 270 12.99 -2.98 6.30
C PRO A 270 12.30 -4.30 5.95
N VAL A 271 12.30 -4.63 4.66
CA VAL A 271 11.77 -5.88 4.14
C VAL A 271 12.65 -6.40 2.99
N THR A 272 12.56 -7.69 2.73
CA THR A 272 13.18 -8.32 1.58
C THR A 272 12.15 -9.12 0.79
N ASP A 273 12.47 -9.46 -0.44
CA ASP A 273 11.64 -10.28 -1.33
C ASP A 273 11.20 -11.61 -0.69
N LYS A 274 12.08 -12.21 0.13
CA LYS A 274 11.83 -13.48 0.86
C LYS A 274 10.61 -13.41 1.79
N THR A 275 10.27 -12.23 2.32
CA THR A 275 9.08 -12.04 3.16
C THR A 275 7.79 -12.47 2.46
N TYR A 276 7.78 -12.45 1.12
CA TYR A 276 6.61 -12.77 0.30
C TYR A 276 6.58 -14.21 -0.24
N ASP A 277 7.47 -15.09 0.24
CA ASP A 277 7.47 -16.50 -0.17
C ASP A 277 6.17 -17.21 0.19
N ALA A 278 5.62 -16.96 1.39
CA ALA A 278 4.30 -17.50 1.77
C ALA A 278 3.17 -17.08 0.81
N VAL A 279 3.28 -15.90 0.20
CA VAL A 279 2.31 -15.44 -0.82
C VAL A 279 2.51 -16.21 -2.13
N ARG A 280 3.74 -16.52 -2.51
CA ARG A 280 4.05 -17.38 -3.67
C ARG A 280 3.48 -18.77 -3.48
N ASP A 281 3.62 -19.35 -2.29
CA ASP A 281 3.05 -20.66 -1.94
C ASP A 281 1.52 -20.65 -2.11
N LEU A 282 0.83 -19.61 -1.60
CA LEU A 282 -0.62 -19.46 -1.79
C LEU A 282 -1.02 -19.33 -3.27
N MET A 283 -0.23 -18.59 -4.08
CA MET A 283 -0.46 -18.48 -5.52
C MET A 283 -0.31 -19.83 -6.23
N ASP A 284 0.63 -20.65 -5.79
CA ASP A 284 0.83 -22.00 -6.36
C ASP A 284 -0.27 -22.97 -5.92
N VAL A 285 -0.77 -22.86 -4.67
CA VAL A 285 -1.98 -23.58 -4.23
C VAL A 285 -3.16 -23.19 -5.11
N GLN A 286 -3.44 -21.90 -5.29
CA GLN A 286 -4.53 -21.40 -6.13
C GLN A 286 -4.46 -21.96 -7.56
N LYS A 287 -3.27 -21.98 -8.18
CA LYS A 287 -3.08 -22.51 -9.55
C LYS A 287 -3.36 -24.00 -9.64
N ARG A 288 -2.97 -24.79 -8.64
CA ARG A 288 -3.22 -26.24 -8.60
C ARG A 288 -4.70 -26.57 -8.46
N MET A 289 -5.44 -25.78 -7.68
CA MET A 289 -6.86 -25.98 -7.42
C MET A 289 -7.78 -25.57 -8.58
N LYS A 290 -7.29 -24.72 -9.52
CA LYS A 290 -8.05 -24.30 -10.71
C LYS A 290 -7.82 -25.19 -11.93
N LYS A 291 -6.97 -26.22 -11.83
CA LYS A 291 -6.78 -27.26 -12.85
C LYS A 291 -7.69 -28.45 -12.57
#